data_c73fc8366b02598a53fed1d9dc3b1f9c
#
_entry.id   c73fc8366b02598a53fed1d9dc3b1f9c
#
_cell.length_a   1.000
_cell.length_b   1.000
_cell.length_c   1.000
_cell.angle_alpha   90.00
_cell.angle_beta   90.00
_cell.angle_gamma   90.00
#
_symmetry.space_group_name_H-M   'P 1'
#
loop_
_entity.id
_entity.type
_entity.pdbx_description
1 polymer ?
#
loop_
_entity_poly.entity_id
_entity_poly.type
_entity_poly.pdbx_seq_one_letter_code
_entity_poly.pdbx_strand_id
1 'polypeptide(L)' 'MMMMMMMMMVMMMMMMMMMMMMMMMMMMN' A
#
# COMPACT_ATOMS: atom_id res chain seq x y z
N MET A 1 20.55 -11.11 8.43
CA MET A 1 19.82 -10.79 7.22
C MET A 1 18.51 -10.09 7.54
N MET A 2 18.31 -8.93 7.00
CA MET A 2 17.17 -8.09 7.37
C MET A 2 16.01 -8.25 6.41
N MET A 3 15.63 -9.45 6.16
CA MET A 3 14.54 -9.74 5.22
C MET A 3 13.19 -9.31 5.77
N MET A 4 13.03 -9.38 7.06
CA MET A 4 11.76 -9.07 7.68
C MET A 4 11.39 -7.59 7.52
N MET A 5 12.38 -6.74 7.62
CA MET A 5 12.16 -5.31 7.47
C MET A 5 11.75 -4.95 6.04
N MET A 6 12.39 -5.60 5.10
CA MET A 6 12.04 -5.36 3.70
C MET A 6 10.62 -5.81 3.40
N MET A 7 10.23 -6.95 3.95
CA MET A 7 8.88 -7.44 3.75
C MET A 7 7.84 -6.51 4.36
N MET A 8 8.15 -6.00 5.53
CA MET A 8 7.24 -5.06 6.16
C MET A 8 7.09 -3.78 5.35
N MET A 9 8.19 -3.32 4.81
CA MET A 9 8.15 -2.11 3.98
C MET A 9 7.32 -2.35 2.72
N VAL A 10 7.48 -3.49 2.10
CA VAL A 10 6.73 -3.81 0.89
C VAL A 10 5.25 -3.92 1.22
N MET A 11 4.93 -4.52 2.35
CA MET A 11 3.53 -4.64 2.75
C MET A 11 2.91 -3.29 3.02
N MET A 12 3.66 -2.41 3.66
CA MET A 12 3.16 -1.06 3.92
C MET A 12 2.93 -0.29 2.62
N MET A 13 3.83 -0.45 1.68
CA MET A 13 3.68 0.21 0.39
C MET A 13 2.45 -0.30 -0.35
N MET A 14 2.21 -1.61 -0.28
CA MET A 14 1.04 -2.17 -0.91
C MET A 14 -0.24 -1.66 -0.28
N MET A 15 -0.25 -1.55 1.04
CA MET A 15 -1.42 -1.02 1.73
C MET A 15 -1.68 0.44 1.35
N MET A 16 -0.62 1.22 1.23
CA MET A 16 -0.76 2.61 0.81
C MET A 16 -1.32 2.71 -0.61
N MET A 17 -0.86 1.85 -1.48
CA MET A 17 -1.36 1.83 -2.85
C MET A 17 -2.84 1.46 -2.88
N MET A 18 -3.24 0.50 -2.09
CA MET A 18 -4.64 0.11 -2.01
C MET A 18 -5.52 1.25 -1.49
N MET A 19 -5.03 1.95 -0.49
CA MET A 19 -5.75 3.09 0.04
C MET A 19 -5.90 4.20 -1.00
N MET A 20 -4.86 4.45 -1.76
CA MET A 20 -4.92 5.44 -2.82
C MET A 20 -5.93 5.05 -3.90
N MET A 21 -5.96 3.78 -4.24
CA MET A 21 -6.92 3.28 -5.22
C MET A 21 -8.36 3.44 -4.72
N MET A 22 -8.57 3.15 -3.46
CA MET A 22 -9.89 3.30 -2.88
C MET A 22 -10.34 4.77 -2.87
N MET A 23 -9.42 5.66 -2.56
CA MET A 23 -9.71 7.09 -2.59
C MET A 23 -10.06 7.55 -4.00
N MET A 24 -9.34 7.06 -4.96
CA MET A 24 -9.61 7.41 -6.36
C MET A 24 -11.00 6.92 -6.78
N MET A 25 -11.36 5.73 -6.35
CA MET A 25 -12.68 5.19 -6.68
C MET A 25 -13.80 6.01 -6.06
N MET A 26 -13.57 6.56 -4.89
CA MET A 26 -14.55 7.39 -4.24
C MET A 26 -14.74 8.73 -4.96
N MET A 27 -13.75 9.16 -5.69
CA MET A 27 -13.80 10.41 -6.45
C MET A 27 -14.41 10.22 -7.84
N MET A 28 -14.59 9.01 -8.24
CA MET A 28 -15.18 8.70 -9.55
C MET A 28 -16.71 8.80 -9.46
N ASN A 29 -17.25 9.51 -10.40
CA ASN A 29 -18.70 9.62 -10.53
C ASN A 29 -19.27 8.50 -11.37
#